data_89c6c97ecf3a979ae869283bf9614403
#
_entry.id   89c6c97ecf3a979ae869283bf9614403
#
_cell.length_a   1.000
_cell.length_b   1.000
_cell.length_c   1.000
_cell.angle_alpha   90.00
_cell.angle_beta   90.00
_cell.angle_gamma   90.00
#
_symmetry.space_group_name_H-M   'P 1'
#
loop_
_entity.id
_entity.type
_entity.pdbx_description
1 polymer ?
#
loop_
_entity_poly.entity_id
_entity_poly.type
_entity_poly.pdbx_seq_one_letter_code
_entity_poly.pdbx_strand_id
1 'polypeptide(L)'
;MKKLLWIIMILSLVVGCGQSYEETKRINRAQRLKALREDSAALKVAVLPTLDCLPIYLAEDHQLFDTAVDIRLKLFTAQMDIDTALANHRVEVGVSDLVRVERLKKQGDSLRYLTSTNAYWQLVSNRNARILDLKHLDDKMLAMTRYSVTDLLGDLAVDSAKLKSERVFRIQINDVNVRLKMLENNEMDALILTEPQAAVARKLKHKVLLDTRKLDMQMGVIVSQWKGMDGEARAKQLRAFTRGYNKACDSINHYGLANYASLIEKYCHVKRDALAQISKDLTFHRIALPREEDVAKAKAWLSKK
;
A
#
# COMPACT_ATOMS: atom_id res chain seq x y z
N MET A 1 73.13 13.60 -13.07
CA MET A 1 72.13 12.70 -13.57
C MET A 1 71.12 12.25 -12.47
N LYS A 2 71.51 11.80 -11.29
CA LYS A 2 70.62 11.37 -10.23
C LYS A 2 69.59 12.44 -9.70
N LYS A 3 70.03 13.74 -9.65
CA LYS A 3 69.15 14.85 -9.23
C LYS A 3 68.04 15.19 -10.25
N LEU A 4 68.36 15.02 -11.55
CA LEU A 4 67.40 15.28 -12.63
C LEU A 4 66.32 14.20 -12.72
N LEU A 5 66.68 12.93 -12.43
CA LEU A 5 65.71 11.82 -12.34
C LEU A 5 64.72 12.01 -11.17
N TRP A 6 65.16 12.55 -10.04
CA TRP A 6 64.33 12.84 -8.90
C TRP A 6 63.30 13.95 -9.14
N ILE A 7 63.70 14.99 -9.91
CA ILE A 7 62.81 16.09 -10.31
C ILE A 7 61.75 15.59 -11.31
N ILE A 8 62.12 14.73 -12.24
CA ILE A 8 61.16 14.12 -13.20
C ILE A 8 60.19 13.18 -12.48
N MET A 9 60.64 12.45 -11.46
CA MET A 9 59.77 11.56 -10.67
C MET A 9 58.79 12.32 -9.74
N ILE A 10 59.17 13.51 -9.26
CA ILE A 10 58.29 14.38 -8.48
C ILE A 10 57.28 15.11 -9.40
N LEU A 11 57.65 15.49 -10.61
CA LEU A 11 56.74 16.11 -11.58
C LEU A 11 55.66 15.11 -12.08
N SER A 12 55.97 13.82 -12.14
CA SER A 12 55.00 12.80 -12.56
C SER A 12 53.96 12.47 -11.49
N LEU A 13 54.20 12.83 -10.22
CA LEU A 13 53.25 12.63 -9.10
C LEU A 13 52.22 13.76 -8.99
N VAL A 14 52.39 14.88 -9.73
CA VAL A 14 51.47 16.04 -9.67
C VAL A 14 50.42 16.00 -10.78
N VAL A 15 50.53 15.09 -11.75
CA VAL A 15 49.45 14.84 -12.74
C VAL A 15 48.48 13.80 -12.15
N GLY A 16 48.01 14.04 -10.93
CA GLY A 16 46.80 13.45 -10.40
C GLY A 16 45.65 14.05 -11.19
N CYS A 17 45.07 13.25 -12.09
CA CYS A 17 43.87 13.57 -12.84
C CYS A 17 42.66 13.67 -11.87
N GLY A 18 42.71 14.66 -10.99
CA GLY A 18 41.57 15.06 -10.18
C GLY A 18 40.66 15.90 -11.06
N GLN A 19 39.45 15.40 -11.33
CA GLN A 19 38.44 16.25 -11.97
C GLN A 19 38.32 17.55 -11.17
N SER A 20 38.33 18.69 -11.87
CA SER A 20 38.12 19.99 -11.23
C SER A 20 36.80 19.96 -10.43
N TYR A 21 36.76 20.63 -9.26
CA TYR A 21 35.57 20.78 -8.46
C TYR A 21 34.34 21.22 -9.30
N GLU A 22 34.54 22.15 -10.22
CA GLU A 22 33.49 22.63 -11.13
C GLU A 22 33.05 21.55 -12.15
N GLU A 23 33.98 20.72 -12.63
CA GLU A 23 33.67 19.61 -13.52
C GLU A 23 32.91 18.52 -12.81
N THR A 24 33.30 18.15 -11.59
CA THR A 24 32.57 17.21 -10.72
C THR A 24 31.18 17.74 -10.40
N LYS A 25 31.02 19.00 -10.07
CA LYS A 25 29.74 19.66 -9.82
C LYS A 25 28.83 19.65 -11.06
N ARG A 26 29.38 19.89 -12.24
CA ARG A 26 28.66 19.85 -13.52
C ARG A 26 28.21 18.45 -13.87
N ILE A 27 29.04 17.42 -13.66
CA ILE A 27 28.73 16.01 -13.89
C ILE A 27 27.60 15.59 -12.91
N ASN A 28 27.75 15.87 -11.62
CA ASN A 28 26.74 15.55 -10.60
C ASN A 28 25.39 16.22 -10.89
N ARG A 29 25.39 17.49 -11.34
CA ARG A 29 24.19 18.20 -11.77
C ARG A 29 23.54 17.53 -12.98
N ALA A 30 24.33 17.16 -14.00
CA ALA A 30 23.84 16.48 -15.19
C ALA A 30 23.25 15.10 -14.86
N GLN A 31 23.93 14.32 -14.02
CA GLN A 31 23.44 13.02 -13.53
C GLN A 31 22.13 13.17 -12.74
N ARG A 32 22.07 14.15 -11.85
CA ARG A 32 20.85 14.45 -11.10
C ARG A 32 19.67 14.83 -12.00
N LEU A 33 19.89 15.67 -13.00
CA LEU A 33 18.87 16.06 -13.97
C LEU A 33 18.41 14.87 -14.82
N LYS A 34 19.34 14.00 -15.22
CA LYS A 34 19.04 12.76 -15.94
C LYS A 34 18.16 11.84 -15.07
N ALA A 35 18.58 11.59 -13.83
CA ALA A 35 17.82 10.76 -12.88
C ALA A 35 16.41 11.31 -12.61
N LEU A 36 16.26 12.64 -12.48
CA LEU A 36 14.95 13.29 -12.32
C LEU A 36 14.05 13.12 -13.57
N ARG A 37 14.61 13.22 -14.77
CA ARG A 37 13.87 12.99 -16.02
C ARG A 37 13.43 11.54 -16.13
N GLU A 38 14.29 10.58 -15.83
CA GLU A 38 13.98 9.15 -15.82
C GLU A 38 12.90 8.84 -14.78
N ASP A 39 13.01 9.37 -13.56
CA ASP A 39 11.97 9.17 -12.53
C ASP A 39 10.63 9.81 -12.93
N SER A 40 10.63 10.96 -13.59
CA SER A 40 9.41 11.59 -14.09
C SER A 40 8.78 10.85 -15.28
N ALA A 41 9.58 10.15 -16.07
CA ALA A 41 9.09 9.34 -17.19
C ALA A 41 8.54 7.99 -16.76
N ALA A 42 9.00 7.43 -15.64
CA ALA A 42 8.53 6.17 -15.10
C ALA A 42 7.06 6.23 -14.66
N LEU A 43 6.35 5.10 -14.74
CA LEU A 43 5.06 4.91 -14.07
C LEU A 43 5.32 4.50 -12.62
N LYS A 44 5.10 5.42 -11.68
CA LYS A 44 5.30 5.14 -10.26
C LYS A 44 4.02 4.59 -9.64
N VAL A 45 4.13 3.42 -9.02
CA VAL A 45 3.03 2.68 -8.41
C VAL A 45 3.23 2.65 -6.89
N ALA A 46 2.36 3.32 -6.16
CA ALA A 46 2.38 3.34 -4.69
C ALA A 46 1.69 2.07 -4.14
N VAL A 47 2.38 1.36 -3.26
CA VAL A 47 1.94 0.09 -2.67
C VAL A 47 2.12 0.07 -1.16
N LEU A 48 1.33 -0.78 -0.47
CA LEU A 48 1.30 -0.98 0.97
C LEU A 48 1.78 -2.39 1.34
N PRO A 49 2.23 -2.63 2.58
CA PRO A 49 2.59 -3.95 3.07
C PRO A 49 1.35 -4.82 3.35
N THR A 50 0.47 -4.94 2.37
CA THR A 50 -0.82 -5.63 2.45
C THR A 50 -0.97 -6.67 1.34
N LEU A 51 -1.78 -7.69 1.59
CA LEU A 51 -1.87 -8.85 0.71
C LEU A 51 -2.49 -8.53 -0.66
N ASP A 52 -3.35 -7.55 -0.74
CA ASP A 52 -3.95 -7.08 -1.99
C ASP A 52 -2.93 -6.42 -2.94
N CYS A 53 -1.75 -6.04 -2.42
CA CYS A 53 -0.61 -5.61 -3.23
C CYS A 53 0.24 -6.78 -3.78
N LEU A 54 -0.02 -8.02 -3.36
CA LEU A 54 0.80 -9.18 -3.76
C LEU A 54 0.90 -9.36 -5.29
N PRO A 55 -0.17 -9.17 -6.10
CA PRO A 55 -0.02 -9.25 -7.56
C PRO A 55 0.96 -8.22 -8.13
N ILE A 56 1.03 -7.02 -7.54
CA ILE A 56 1.96 -5.96 -7.97
C ILE A 56 3.40 -6.36 -7.59
N TYR A 57 3.61 -6.85 -6.38
CA TYR A 57 4.92 -7.32 -5.92
C TYR A 57 5.43 -8.49 -6.75
N LEU A 58 4.53 -9.45 -7.07
CA LEU A 58 4.86 -10.59 -7.90
C LEU A 58 5.21 -10.16 -9.33
N ALA A 59 4.45 -9.22 -9.88
CA ALA A 59 4.70 -8.72 -11.23
C ALA A 59 6.06 -8.01 -11.35
N GLU A 60 6.49 -7.30 -10.31
CA GLU A 60 7.81 -6.69 -10.22
C GLU A 60 8.92 -7.73 -10.05
N ASP A 61 8.81 -8.58 -9.03
CA ASP A 61 9.85 -9.54 -8.62
C ASP A 61 10.12 -10.59 -9.71
N HIS A 62 9.07 -11.03 -10.42
CA HIS A 62 9.15 -12.01 -11.51
C HIS A 62 9.20 -11.36 -12.90
N GLN A 63 9.42 -10.05 -13.00
CA GLN A 63 9.53 -9.31 -14.26
C GLN A 63 8.36 -9.55 -15.24
N LEU A 64 7.12 -9.60 -14.68
CA LEU A 64 5.91 -9.82 -15.49
C LEU A 64 5.46 -8.54 -16.21
N PHE A 65 5.99 -7.37 -15.82
CA PHE A 65 5.81 -6.14 -16.55
C PHE A 65 6.62 -6.18 -17.85
N ASP A 66 6.14 -5.47 -18.86
CA ASP A 66 6.85 -5.35 -20.13
C ASP A 66 8.14 -4.54 -19.92
N THR A 67 9.29 -5.14 -20.20
CA THR A 67 10.61 -4.51 -20.02
C THR A 67 10.85 -3.29 -20.92
N ALA A 68 9.99 -3.09 -21.94
CA ALA A 68 10.04 -1.90 -22.80
C ALA A 68 9.44 -0.65 -22.17
N VAL A 69 8.94 -0.75 -20.92
CA VAL A 69 8.39 0.37 -20.14
C VAL A 69 9.00 0.42 -18.74
N ASP A 70 9.21 1.62 -18.23
CA ASP A 70 9.73 1.83 -16.87
C ASP A 70 8.53 1.93 -15.91
N ILE A 71 8.37 0.91 -15.05
CA ILE A 71 7.39 0.87 -13.96
C ILE A 71 8.18 0.73 -12.65
N ARG A 72 7.93 1.60 -11.69
CA ARG A 72 8.67 1.65 -10.42
C ARG A 72 7.74 1.58 -9.23
N LEU A 73 7.96 0.64 -8.34
CA LEU A 73 7.21 0.57 -7.09
C LEU A 73 7.73 1.61 -6.10
N LYS A 74 6.80 2.31 -5.45
CA LYS A 74 7.06 3.20 -4.32
C LYS A 74 6.37 2.60 -3.09
N LEU A 75 7.19 2.11 -2.16
CA LEU A 75 6.72 1.44 -0.95
C LEU A 75 6.34 2.47 0.11
N PHE A 76 5.13 2.35 0.64
CA PHE A 76 4.62 3.17 1.74
C PHE A 76 4.18 2.25 2.88
N THR A 77 4.24 2.72 4.11
CA THR A 77 3.77 1.99 5.29
C THR A 77 2.38 2.43 5.74
N ALA A 78 2.00 3.65 5.38
CA ALA A 78 0.72 4.24 5.74
C ALA A 78 -0.05 4.72 4.52
N GLN A 79 -1.36 4.45 4.50
CA GLN A 79 -2.22 4.81 3.38
C GLN A 79 -2.34 6.33 3.17
N MET A 80 -2.27 7.13 4.24
CA MET A 80 -2.27 8.60 4.14
C MET A 80 -1.09 9.14 3.33
N ASP A 81 0.04 8.45 3.34
CA ASP A 81 1.21 8.86 2.57
C ASP A 81 1.01 8.61 1.07
N ILE A 82 0.28 7.53 0.71
CA ILE A 82 -0.15 7.29 -0.68
C ILE A 82 -1.13 8.37 -1.12
N ASP A 83 -2.12 8.74 -0.30
CA ASP A 83 -3.05 9.82 -0.63
C ASP A 83 -2.30 11.12 -0.92
N THR A 84 -1.35 11.47 -0.04
CA THR A 84 -0.51 12.66 -0.20
C THR A 84 0.36 12.56 -1.46
N ALA A 85 0.87 11.38 -1.79
CA ALA A 85 1.67 11.15 -2.98
C ALA A 85 0.84 11.26 -4.27
N LEU A 86 -0.41 10.76 -4.25
CA LEU A 86 -1.37 10.93 -5.34
C LEU A 86 -1.77 12.40 -5.50
N ALA A 87 -2.23 13.06 -4.45
CA ALA A 87 -2.66 14.47 -4.50
C ALA A 87 -1.54 15.41 -4.99
N ASN A 88 -0.29 15.13 -4.64
CA ASN A 88 0.89 15.91 -5.07
C ASN A 88 1.53 15.38 -6.38
N HIS A 89 0.88 14.51 -7.12
CA HIS A 89 1.38 13.94 -8.39
C HIS A 89 2.79 13.33 -8.30
N ARG A 90 3.15 12.79 -7.12
CA ARG A 90 4.44 12.09 -6.91
C ARG A 90 4.40 10.64 -7.38
N VAL A 91 3.21 10.08 -7.52
CA VAL A 91 2.94 8.76 -8.08
C VAL A 91 1.75 8.82 -9.03
N GLU A 92 1.74 7.98 -10.03
CA GLU A 92 0.71 7.92 -11.06
C GLU A 92 -0.38 6.91 -10.73
N VAL A 93 -0.03 5.84 -10.00
CA VAL A 93 -0.93 4.75 -9.61
C VAL A 93 -0.77 4.51 -8.11
N GLY A 94 -1.86 4.18 -7.42
CA GLY A 94 -1.82 3.86 -5.99
C GLY A 94 -2.88 2.85 -5.57
N VAL A 95 -2.51 1.99 -4.62
CA VAL A 95 -3.45 1.11 -3.93
C VAL A 95 -4.16 1.91 -2.84
N SER A 96 -5.47 1.79 -2.73
CA SER A 96 -6.28 2.59 -1.81
C SER A 96 -7.58 1.85 -1.44
N ASP A 97 -8.48 2.55 -0.75
CA ASP A 97 -9.85 2.11 -0.53
C ASP A 97 -10.87 3.13 -1.09
N LEU A 98 -12.10 2.68 -1.33
CA LEU A 98 -13.16 3.49 -1.93
C LEU A 98 -13.46 4.76 -1.14
N VAL A 99 -13.43 4.70 0.20
CA VAL A 99 -13.70 5.86 1.05
C VAL A 99 -12.66 6.96 0.83
N ARG A 100 -11.39 6.59 0.82
CA ARG A 100 -10.28 7.53 0.62
C ARG A 100 -10.29 8.12 -0.78
N VAL A 101 -10.52 7.27 -1.78
CA VAL A 101 -10.58 7.73 -3.19
C VAL A 101 -11.73 8.71 -3.41
N GLU A 102 -12.93 8.41 -2.90
CA GLU A 102 -14.06 9.31 -3.05
C GLU A 102 -13.87 10.61 -2.24
N ARG A 103 -13.16 10.54 -1.11
CA ARG A 103 -12.75 11.75 -0.38
C ARG A 103 -11.79 12.61 -1.20
N LEU A 104 -10.74 12.04 -1.79
CA LEU A 104 -9.78 12.76 -2.63
C LEU A 104 -10.49 13.38 -3.84
N LYS A 105 -11.38 12.65 -4.53
CA LYS A 105 -12.20 13.19 -5.62
C LYS A 105 -13.07 14.37 -5.16
N LYS A 106 -13.67 14.28 -3.97
CA LYS A 106 -14.45 15.39 -3.37
C LYS A 106 -13.57 16.62 -3.09
N GLN A 107 -12.28 16.43 -2.82
CA GLN A 107 -11.30 17.50 -2.63
C GLN A 107 -10.75 18.07 -3.95
N GLY A 108 -11.13 17.51 -5.10
CA GLY A 108 -10.76 18.00 -6.43
C GLY A 108 -9.68 17.18 -7.13
N ASP A 109 -9.23 16.07 -6.53
CA ASP A 109 -8.26 15.20 -7.17
C ASP A 109 -8.88 14.44 -8.34
N SER A 110 -8.17 14.42 -9.46
CA SER A 110 -8.60 13.76 -10.70
C SER A 110 -8.14 12.31 -10.74
N LEU A 111 -8.88 11.44 -10.05
CA LEU A 111 -8.58 10.01 -9.95
C LEU A 111 -9.60 9.16 -10.70
N ARG A 112 -9.12 8.05 -11.30
CA ARG A 112 -9.99 7.02 -11.87
C ARG A 112 -9.66 5.65 -11.30
N TYR A 113 -10.66 4.80 -11.18
CA TYR A 113 -10.46 3.41 -10.80
C TYR A 113 -9.81 2.63 -11.95
N LEU A 114 -8.76 1.87 -11.63
CA LEU A 114 -8.18 0.88 -12.53
C LEU A 114 -8.79 -0.49 -12.26
N THR A 115 -8.90 -0.87 -10.99
CA THR A 115 -9.49 -2.14 -10.59
C THR A 115 -9.93 -2.09 -9.13
N SER A 116 -10.90 -2.93 -8.76
CA SER A 116 -11.06 -3.36 -7.38
C SER A 116 -9.93 -4.32 -6.98
N THR A 117 -9.70 -4.53 -5.68
CA THR A 117 -8.80 -5.55 -5.15
C THR A 117 -9.56 -6.50 -4.24
N ASN A 118 -8.93 -7.62 -3.88
CA ASN A 118 -9.49 -8.58 -2.95
C ASN A 118 -9.25 -8.21 -1.47
N ALA A 119 -8.88 -6.96 -1.19
CA ALA A 119 -8.69 -6.48 0.17
C ALA A 119 -9.97 -6.58 0.98
N TYR A 120 -9.85 -7.08 2.20
CA TYR A 120 -10.90 -7.06 3.20
C TYR A 120 -10.34 -6.67 4.56
N TRP A 121 -11.19 -6.15 5.41
CA TRP A 121 -10.82 -5.65 6.72
C TRP A 121 -11.60 -6.36 7.81
N GLN A 122 -10.92 -6.58 8.92
CA GLN A 122 -11.49 -7.21 10.11
C GLN A 122 -11.30 -6.31 11.31
N LEU A 123 -12.37 -6.06 12.06
CA LEU A 123 -12.29 -5.51 13.40
C LEU A 123 -11.93 -6.66 14.34
N VAL A 124 -10.79 -6.55 14.98
CA VAL A 124 -10.20 -7.58 15.85
C VAL A 124 -10.10 -7.04 17.25
N SER A 125 -10.59 -7.78 18.24
CA SER A 125 -10.42 -7.46 19.66
C SER A 125 -9.18 -8.12 20.23
N ASN A 126 -8.48 -7.40 21.10
CA ASN A 126 -7.41 -7.98 21.90
C ASN A 126 -8.00 -9.08 22.81
N ARG A 127 -7.40 -10.27 22.77
CA ARG A 127 -7.85 -11.41 23.60
C ARG A 127 -7.85 -11.10 25.09
N ASN A 128 -6.96 -10.22 25.55
CA ASN A 128 -6.83 -9.81 26.94
C ASN A 128 -7.85 -8.75 27.35
N ALA A 129 -8.40 -7.98 26.39
CA ALA A 129 -9.43 -6.96 26.65
C ALA A 129 -10.82 -7.55 26.94
N ARG A 130 -11.01 -8.88 26.78
CA ARG A 130 -12.28 -9.61 27.02
C ARG A 130 -13.48 -9.06 26.23
N ILE A 131 -13.24 -8.49 25.06
CA ILE A 131 -14.28 -7.99 24.16
C ILE A 131 -14.78 -9.17 23.33
N LEU A 132 -15.96 -9.69 23.66
CA LEU A 132 -16.54 -10.87 23.04
C LEU A 132 -17.56 -10.57 21.94
N ASP A 133 -18.14 -9.37 21.95
CA ASP A 133 -19.06 -8.86 20.93
C ASP A 133 -18.90 -7.34 20.78
N LEU A 134 -19.64 -6.75 19.84
CA LEU A 134 -19.53 -5.31 19.54
C LEU A 134 -20.00 -4.41 20.69
N LYS A 135 -20.92 -4.88 21.57
CA LYS A 135 -21.40 -4.09 22.71
C LYS A 135 -20.31 -3.86 23.76
N HIS A 136 -19.35 -4.77 23.84
CA HIS A 136 -18.20 -4.62 24.73
C HIS A 136 -17.14 -3.61 24.25
N LEU A 137 -17.39 -2.92 23.12
CA LEU A 137 -16.58 -1.79 22.68
C LEU A 137 -16.85 -0.49 23.47
N ASP A 138 -17.91 -0.49 24.28
CA ASP A 138 -18.22 0.63 25.16
C ASP A 138 -17.05 0.92 26.11
N ASP A 139 -16.61 2.17 26.16
CA ASP A 139 -15.46 2.62 26.94
C ASP A 139 -14.12 1.95 26.56
N LYS A 140 -13.93 1.62 25.27
CA LYS A 140 -12.75 0.94 24.73
C LYS A 140 -12.04 1.76 23.64
N MET A 141 -10.73 1.51 23.51
CA MET A 141 -9.90 2.08 22.45
C MET A 141 -10.00 1.24 21.17
N LEU A 142 -10.31 1.90 20.05
CA LEU A 142 -10.39 1.30 18.72
C LEU A 142 -9.38 1.98 17.79
N ALA A 143 -8.29 1.27 17.42
CA ALA A 143 -7.32 1.79 16.47
C ALA A 143 -7.80 1.64 15.02
N MET A 144 -7.77 2.74 14.28
CA MET A 144 -8.22 2.83 12.89
C MET A 144 -7.52 3.99 12.17
N THR A 145 -7.83 4.24 10.91
CA THR A 145 -7.43 5.43 10.15
C THR A 145 -8.67 6.26 9.79
N ARG A 146 -8.69 7.53 10.13
CA ARG A 146 -9.83 8.42 9.81
C ARG A 146 -10.05 8.54 8.30
N TYR A 147 -11.31 8.71 7.92
CA TYR A 147 -11.74 8.86 6.52
C TYR A 147 -11.24 7.73 5.60
N SER A 148 -11.29 6.51 6.08
CA SER A 148 -10.97 5.29 5.34
C SER A 148 -12.03 4.23 5.57
N VAL A 149 -11.91 3.11 4.87
CA VAL A 149 -12.75 1.93 5.13
C VAL A 149 -12.68 1.49 6.60
N THR A 150 -11.55 1.72 7.29
CA THR A 150 -11.44 1.36 8.71
C THR A 150 -12.24 2.28 9.63
N ASP A 151 -12.41 3.55 9.28
CA ASP A 151 -13.31 4.47 9.99
C ASP A 151 -14.78 4.13 9.74
N LEU A 152 -15.13 3.84 8.48
CA LEU A 152 -16.47 3.35 8.12
C LEU A 152 -16.82 2.07 8.87
N LEU A 153 -15.90 1.11 8.95
CA LEU A 153 -16.13 -0.14 9.68
C LEU A 153 -16.26 0.09 11.19
N GLY A 154 -15.55 1.08 11.74
CA GLY A 154 -15.71 1.53 13.12
C GLY A 154 -17.10 2.11 13.39
N ASP A 155 -17.64 2.93 12.49
CA ASP A 155 -19.01 3.45 12.59
C ASP A 155 -20.04 2.31 12.52
N LEU A 156 -19.88 1.39 11.56
CA LEU A 156 -20.79 0.22 11.46
C LEU A 156 -20.78 -0.65 12.72
N ALA A 157 -19.62 -0.77 13.37
CA ALA A 157 -19.53 -1.52 14.64
C ALA A 157 -20.29 -0.82 15.76
N VAL A 158 -20.13 0.51 15.90
CA VAL A 158 -20.81 1.34 16.90
C VAL A 158 -22.32 1.32 16.68
N ASP A 159 -22.76 1.55 15.44
CA ASP A 159 -24.17 1.58 15.06
C ASP A 159 -24.86 0.20 15.28
N SER A 160 -24.19 -0.90 14.87
CA SER A 160 -24.67 -2.26 15.06
C SER A 160 -24.83 -2.64 16.54
N ALA A 161 -23.94 -2.13 17.38
CA ALA A 161 -23.96 -2.33 18.81
C ALA A 161 -24.94 -1.39 19.54
N LYS A 162 -25.49 -0.37 18.82
CA LYS A 162 -26.31 0.72 19.38
C LYS A 162 -25.58 1.50 20.49
N LEU A 163 -24.27 1.68 20.34
CA LEU A 163 -23.45 2.46 21.24
C LEU A 163 -23.48 3.94 20.84
N LYS A 164 -23.21 4.82 21.80
CA LYS A 164 -22.94 6.22 21.51
C LYS A 164 -21.51 6.35 20.96
N SER A 165 -21.32 7.15 19.91
CA SER A 165 -20.02 7.25 19.22
C SER A 165 -18.91 7.75 20.12
N GLU A 166 -19.21 8.65 21.07
CA GLU A 166 -18.28 9.19 22.06
C GLU A 166 -17.83 8.17 23.13
N ARG A 167 -18.52 7.02 23.21
CA ARG A 167 -18.18 5.94 24.15
C ARG A 167 -17.13 4.97 23.58
N VAL A 168 -16.73 5.11 22.30
CA VAL A 168 -15.67 4.32 21.69
C VAL A 168 -14.52 5.26 21.31
N PHE A 169 -13.39 5.14 22.00
CA PHE A 169 -12.24 6.02 21.79
C PHE A 169 -11.48 5.64 20.54
N ARG A 170 -11.67 6.39 19.46
CA ARG A 170 -11.02 6.14 18.16
C ARG A 170 -9.62 6.71 18.13
N ILE A 171 -8.64 5.84 18.03
CA ILE A 171 -7.22 6.18 18.00
C ILE A 171 -6.72 6.06 16.56
N GLN A 172 -6.21 7.16 16.00
CA GLN A 172 -5.69 7.15 14.63
C GLN A 172 -4.29 6.57 14.59
N ILE A 173 -4.16 5.38 14.02
CA ILE A 173 -2.90 4.70 13.74
C ILE A 173 -2.90 4.31 12.25
N ASN A 174 -2.09 4.98 11.46
CA ASN A 174 -2.14 4.86 10.00
C ASN A 174 -1.41 3.64 9.44
N ASP A 175 -0.32 3.23 10.09
CA ASP A 175 0.48 2.07 9.69
C ASP A 175 -0.13 0.77 10.23
N VAL A 176 -0.44 -0.17 9.34
CA VAL A 176 -1.07 -1.45 9.67
C VAL A 176 -0.17 -2.36 10.50
N ASN A 177 1.16 -2.30 10.28
CA ASN A 177 2.13 -3.08 11.05
C ASN A 177 2.29 -2.53 12.47
N VAL A 178 2.23 -1.19 12.63
CA VAL A 178 2.20 -0.55 13.95
C VAL A 178 0.93 -0.97 14.70
N ARG A 179 -0.24 -0.98 14.05
CA ARG A 179 -1.48 -1.49 14.66
C ARG A 179 -1.33 -2.92 15.14
N LEU A 180 -0.75 -3.81 14.31
CA LEU A 180 -0.51 -5.19 14.71
C LEU A 180 0.41 -5.29 15.95
N LYS A 181 1.51 -4.53 15.98
CA LYS A 181 2.42 -4.51 17.14
C LYS A 181 1.73 -4.02 18.41
N MET A 182 0.88 -2.99 18.31
CA MET A 182 0.11 -2.49 19.46
C MET A 182 -0.87 -3.55 19.99
N LEU A 183 -1.42 -4.39 19.10
CA LEU A 183 -2.23 -5.53 19.51
C LEU A 183 -1.38 -6.59 20.25
N GLU A 184 -0.22 -6.93 19.70
CA GLU A 184 0.72 -7.89 20.30
C GLU A 184 1.20 -7.45 21.67
N ASN A 185 1.45 -6.15 21.84
CA ASN A 185 1.90 -5.54 23.09
C ASN A 185 0.76 -5.24 24.10
N ASN A 186 -0.49 -5.55 23.76
CA ASN A 186 -1.68 -5.22 24.58
C ASN A 186 -1.89 -3.71 24.81
N GLU A 187 -1.47 -2.86 23.89
CA GLU A 187 -1.61 -1.41 23.96
C GLU A 187 -2.96 -0.91 23.44
N MET A 188 -3.73 -1.77 22.75
CA MET A 188 -5.05 -1.46 22.19
C MET A 188 -6.07 -2.53 22.57
N ASP A 189 -7.31 -2.09 22.84
CA ASP A 189 -8.42 -2.99 23.15
C ASP A 189 -8.96 -3.67 21.88
N ALA A 190 -9.11 -2.90 20.81
CA ALA A 190 -9.54 -3.37 19.50
C ALA A 190 -8.88 -2.56 18.38
N LEU A 191 -8.80 -3.15 17.19
CA LEU A 191 -8.24 -2.47 16.03
C LEU A 191 -8.73 -3.11 14.74
N ILE A 192 -8.56 -2.39 13.63
CA ILE A 192 -8.96 -2.87 12.32
C ILE A 192 -7.72 -3.18 11.49
N LEU A 193 -7.63 -4.43 11.03
CA LEU A 193 -6.54 -4.96 10.22
C LEU A 193 -7.06 -5.47 8.87
N THR A 194 -6.16 -5.53 7.89
CA THR A 194 -6.30 -6.27 6.63
C THR A 194 -5.30 -7.42 6.58
N GLU A 195 -5.33 -8.23 5.54
CA GLU A 195 -4.35 -9.30 5.35
C GLU A 195 -2.99 -8.77 4.88
N PRO A 196 -1.89 -9.40 5.28
CA PRO A 196 -1.77 -10.62 6.10
C PRO A 196 -1.70 -10.35 7.62
N GLN A 197 -1.76 -9.10 8.08
CA GLN A 197 -1.68 -8.74 9.51
C GLN A 197 -2.88 -9.29 10.31
N ALA A 198 -4.06 -9.34 9.70
CA ALA A 198 -5.22 -9.97 10.32
C ALA A 198 -5.02 -11.48 10.56
N ALA A 199 -4.29 -12.16 9.67
CA ALA A 199 -3.92 -13.57 9.85
C ALA A 199 -3.02 -13.77 11.07
N VAL A 200 -2.06 -12.87 11.32
CA VAL A 200 -1.23 -12.90 12.54
C VAL A 200 -2.10 -12.75 13.79
N ALA A 201 -3.02 -11.79 13.79
CA ALA A 201 -3.93 -11.58 14.91
C ALA A 201 -4.79 -12.84 15.20
N ARG A 202 -5.32 -13.49 14.16
CA ARG A 202 -6.08 -14.75 14.30
C ARG A 202 -5.20 -15.89 14.81
N LYS A 203 -3.95 -16.01 14.34
CA LYS A 203 -2.98 -16.99 14.84
C LYS A 203 -2.72 -16.81 16.33
N LEU A 204 -2.65 -15.56 16.80
CA LEU A 204 -2.48 -15.21 18.21
C LEU A 204 -3.79 -15.33 19.04
N LYS A 205 -4.86 -15.89 18.45
CA LYS A 205 -6.14 -16.10 19.10
C LYS A 205 -6.88 -14.81 19.50
N HIS A 206 -6.63 -13.72 18.80
CA HIS A 206 -7.44 -12.52 18.90
C HIS A 206 -8.79 -12.75 18.18
N LYS A 207 -9.86 -12.18 18.72
CA LYS A 207 -11.22 -12.44 18.22
C LYS A 207 -11.58 -11.47 17.10
N VAL A 208 -12.06 -11.98 15.98
CA VAL A 208 -12.68 -11.17 14.92
C VAL A 208 -14.13 -10.88 15.32
N LEU A 209 -14.45 -9.58 15.45
CA LEU A 209 -15.79 -9.10 15.80
C LEU A 209 -16.61 -8.73 14.57
N LEU A 210 -15.94 -8.19 13.52
CA LEU A 210 -16.58 -7.77 12.28
C LEU A 210 -15.65 -8.07 11.10
N ASP A 211 -16.21 -8.38 9.94
CA ASP A 211 -15.48 -8.72 8.71
C ASP A 211 -16.22 -8.14 7.51
N THR A 212 -15.58 -7.34 6.68
CA THR A 212 -16.20 -6.70 5.51
C THR A 212 -16.73 -7.71 4.49
N ARG A 213 -16.17 -8.92 4.42
CA ARG A 213 -16.71 -10.00 3.56
C ARG A 213 -18.10 -10.46 4.00
N LYS A 214 -18.33 -10.54 5.32
CA LYS A 214 -19.65 -10.90 5.89
C LYS A 214 -20.68 -9.79 5.73
N LEU A 215 -20.22 -8.56 5.48
CA LEU A 215 -21.05 -7.40 5.20
C LEU A 215 -21.26 -7.18 3.70
N ASP A 216 -20.77 -8.10 2.86
CA ASP A 216 -20.73 -7.96 1.40
C ASP A 216 -20.21 -6.58 0.96
N MET A 217 -18.99 -6.24 1.42
CA MET A 217 -18.33 -4.98 1.13
C MET A 217 -16.96 -5.25 0.48
N GLN A 218 -16.77 -4.80 -0.77
CA GLN A 218 -15.52 -4.86 -1.51
C GLN A 218 -14.98 -3.43 -1.67
N MET A 219 -14.12 -3.02 -0.73
CA MET A 219 -13.72 -1.61 -0.62
C MET A 219 -12.31 -1.32 -1.13
N GLY A 220 -11.49 -2.35 -1.40
CA GLY A 220 -10.13 -2.18 -1.89
C GLY A 220 -10.09 -1.83 -3.38
N VAL A 221 -9.22 -0.89 -3.76
CA VAL A 221 -9.08 -0.45 -5.15
C VAL A 221 -7.64 -0.08 -5.49
N ILE A 222 -7.33 -0.15 -6.79
CA ILE A 222 -6.18 0.51 -7.39
C ILE A 222 -6.71 1.66 -8.25
N VAL A 223 -6.12 2.83 -8.08
CA VAL A 223 -6.49 4.03 -8.83
C VAL A 223 -5.31 4.59 -9.60
N SER A 224 -5.60 5.32 -10.65
CA SER A 224 -4.60 6.14 -11.34
C SER A 224 -5.01 7.60 -11.35
N GLN A 225 -4.01 8.48 -11.44
CA GLN A 225 -4.23 9.84 -11.88
C GLN A 225 -4.96 9.84 -13.24
N TRP A 226 -5.86 10.78 -13.45
CA TRP A 226 -6.44 11.02 -14.76
C TRP A 226 -5.63 12.08 -15.50
N LYS A 227 -5.37 13.19 -14.84
CA LYS A 227 -4.63 14.31 -15.39
C LYS A 227 -3.16 13.94 -15.61
N GLY A 228 -2.64 14.21 -16.80
CA GLY A 228 -1.26 13.90 -17.17
C GLY A 228 -1.04 12.43 -17.60
N MET A 229 -2.12 11.64 -17.75
CA MET A 229 -2.06 10.26 -18.21
C MET A 229 -2.51 10.08 -19.68
N ASP A 230 -2.72 11.18 -20.40
CA ASP A 230 -3.34 11.18 -21.74
C ASP A 230 -2.33 10.85 -22.87
N GLY A 231 -1.02 10.77 -22.56
CA GLY A 231 0.01 10.48 -23.55
C GLY A 231 0.09 8.98 -23.90
N GLU A 232 0.48 8.67 -25.15
CA GLU A 232 0.64 7.29 -25.62
C GLU A 232 1.63 6.49 -24.76
N ALA A 233 2.72 7.11 -24.31
CA ALA A 233 3.69 6.50 -23.40
C ALA A 233 3.03 6.05 -22.10
N ARG A 234 2.20 6.89 -21.48
CA ARG A 234 1.45 6.57 -20.25
C ARG A 234 0.42 5.46 -20.50
N ALA A 235 -0.29 5.52 -21.63
CA ALA A 235 -1.22 4.46 -22.01
C ALA A 235 -0.49 3.11 -22.22
N LYS A 236 0.71 3.12 -22.81
CA LYS A 236 1.55 1.92 -22.96
C LYS A 236 1.97 1.37 -21.60
N GLN A 237 2.40 2.23 -20.67
CA GLN A 237 2.78 1.85 -19.30
C GLN A 237 1.60 1.25 -18.54
N LEU A 238 0.41 1.88 -18.59
CA LEU A 238 -0.81 1.34 -17.96
C LEU A 238 -1.22 -0.02 -18.54
N ARG A 239 -1.13 -0.19 -19.85
CA ARG A 239 -1.40 -1.50 -20.50
C ARG A 239 -0.39 -2.57 -20.03
N ALA A 240 0.88 -2.20 -19.89
CA ALA A 240 1.91 -3.11 -19.37
C ALA A 240 1.66 -3.48 -17.90
N PHE A 241 1.33 -2.49 -17.07
CA PHE A 241 0.92 -2.70 -15.68
C PHE A 241 -0.28 -3.67 -15.60
N THR A 242 -1.35 -3.40 -16.35
CA THR A 242 -2.56 -4.24 -16.39
C THR A 242 -2.23 -5.69 -16.77
N ARG A 243 -1.42 -5.89 -17.82
CA ARG A 243 -1.03 -7.24 -18.26
C ARG A 243 -0.22 -7.97 -17.19
N GLY A 244 0.77 -7.30 -16.60
CA GLY A 244 1.59 -7.88 -15.53
C GLY A 244 0.77 -8.23 -14.30
N TYR A 245 -0.10 -7.32 -13.86
CA TYR A 245 -1.02 -7.55 -12.74
C TYR A 245 -1.92 -8.78 -13.00
N ASN A 246 -2.55 -8.88 -14.18
CA ASN A 246 -3.41 -10.01 -14.51
C ASN A 246 -2.64 -11.33 -14.51
N LYS A 247 -1.44 -11.38 -15.10
CA LYS A 247 -0.58 -12.58 -15.07
C LYS A 247 -0.22 -12.98 -13.63
N ALA A 248 0.05 -12.02 -12.78
CA ALA A 248 0.35 -12.26 -11.37
C ALA A 248 -0.86 -12.82 -10.62
N CYS A 249 -2.07 -12.27 -10.84
CA CYS A 249 -3.30 -12.81 -10.27
C CYS A 249 -3.53 -14.26 -10.68
N ASP A 250 -3.40 -14.57 -11.99
CA ASP A 250 -3.53 -15.93 -12.51
C ASP A 250 -2.52 -16.88 -11.87
N SER A 251 -1.27 -16.43 -11.72
CA SER A 251 -0.19 -17.20 -11.13
C SER A 251 -0.45 -17.49 -9.64
N ILE A 252 -0.89 -16.50 -8.86
CA ILE A 252 -1.21 -16.68 -7.44
C ILE A 252 -2.38 -17.65 -7.28
N ASN A 253 -3.43 -17.54 -8.08
CA ASN A 253 -4.58 -18.43 -8.02
C ASN A 253 -4.21 -19.87 -8.43
N HIS A 254 -3.31 -20.03 -9.40
CA HIS A 254 -2.89 -21.35 -9.87
C HIS A 254 -1.97 -22.06 -8.89
N TYR A 255 -0.95 -21.39 -8.38
CA TYR A 255 0.07 -21.99 -7.52
C TYR A 255 -0.23 -21.88 -6.03
N GLY A 256 -1.14 -20.99 -5.64
CA GLY A 256 -1.54 -20.72 -4.25
C GLY A 256 -0.57 -19.84 -3.47
N LEU A 257 -1.07 -19.19 -2.40
CA LEU A 257 -0.33 -18.23 -1.58
C LEU A 257 0.96 -18.79 -0.95
N ALA A 258 0.98 -20.07 -0.62
CA ALA A 258 2.13 -20.71 0.03
C ALA A 258 3.41 -20.63 -0.83
N ASN A 259 3.29 -20.64 -2.15
CA ASN A 259 4.41 -20.52 -3.08
C ASN A 259 5.03 -19.11 -3.08
N TYR A 260 4.27 -18.10 -2.64
CA TYR A 260 4.70 -16.70 -2.56
C TYR A 260 4.97 -16.22 -1.13
N ALA A 261 5.12 -17.15 -0.19
CA ALA A 261 5.32 -16.83 1.23
C ALA A 261 6.56 -15.95 1.46
N SER A 262 7.66 -16.18 0.75
CA SER A 262 8.87 -15.37 0.83
C SER A 262 8.65 -13.94 0.35
N LEU A 263 7.81 -13.76 -0.67
CA LEU A 263 7.44 -12.45 -1.20
C LEU A 263 6.55 -11.68 -0.20
N ILE A 264 5.58 -12.36 0.42
CA ILE A 264 4.74 -11.80 1.47
C ILE A 264 5.58 -11.41 2.69
N GLU A 265 6.52 -12.26 3.09
CA GLU A 265 7.44 -11.95 4.20
C GLU A 265 8.31 -10.72 3.88
N LYS A 266 8.86 -10.65 2.65
CA LYS A 266 9.69 -9.54 2.17
C LYS A 266 8.94 -8.19 2.21
N TYR A 267 7.72 -8.14 1.71
CA TYR A 267 6.99 -6.89 1.51
C TYR A 267 5.96 -6.56 2.59
N CYS A 268 5.35 -7.58 3.20
CA CYS A 268 4.32 -7.37 4.23
C CYS A 268 4.86 -7.54 5.66
N HIS A 269 6.11 -8.02 5.82
CA HIS A 269 6.76 -8.25 7.11
C HIS A 269 6.01 -9.25 8.02
N VAL A 270 5.30 -10.20 7.42
CA VAL A 270 4.54 -11.24 8.11
C VAL A 270 5.15 -12.60 7.81
N LYS A 271 5.43 -13.37 8.86
CA LYS A 271 6.04 -14.69 8.76
C LYS A 271 5.13 -15.73 8.09
N ARG A 272 5.73 -16.66 7.35
CA ARG A 272 5.05 -17.72 6.60
C ARG A 272 4.02 -18.49 7.43
N ASP A 273 4.28 -18.74 8.70
CA ASP A 273 3.43 -19.55 9.58
C ASP A 273 2.04 -18.92 9.87
N ALA A 274 1.90 -17.59 9.67
CA ALA A 274 0.61 -16.92 9.77
C ALA A 274 -0.27 -17.13 8.53
N LEU A 275 0.32 -17.46 7.38
CA LEU A 275 -0.43 -17.59 6.13
C LEU A 275 -1.46 -18.72 6.15
N ALA A 276 -1.26 -19.73 6.99
CA ALA A 276 -2.23 -20.79 7.22
C ALA A 276 -3.58 -20.29 7.81
N GLN A 277 -3.62 -19.08 8.35
CA GLN A 277 -4.83 -18.45 8.86
C GLN A 277 -5.59 -17.64 7.79
N ILE A 278 -5.03 -17.46 6.61
CA ILE A 278 -5.71 -16.80 5.49
C ILE A 278 -6.73 -17.78 4.90
N SER A 279 -7.93 -17.28 4.56
CA SER A 279 -8.96 -18.12 3.95
C SER A 279 -8.45 -18.77 2.66
N LYS A 280 -8.73 -20.06 2.51
CA LYS A 280 -8.40 -20.80 1.28
C LYS A 280 -9.23 -20.33 0.08
N ASP A 281 -10.37 -19.70 0.32
CA ASP A 281 -11.28 -19.16 -0.71
C ASP A 281 -10.83 -17.78 -1.22
N LEU A 282 -9.74 -17.24 -0.67
CA LEU A 282 -9.22 -15.96 -1.13
C LEU A 282 -8.63 -16.09 -2.54
N THR A 283 -9.24 -15.40 -3.47
CA THR A 283 -8.82 -15.36 -4.87
C THR A 283 -8.41 -13.96 -5.29
N PHE A 284 -7.53 -13.86 -6.27
CA PHE A 284 -7.11 -12.61 -6.87
C PHE A 284 -7.74 -12.51 -8.25
N HIS A 285 -8.55 -11.48 -8.48
CA HIS A 285 -9.22 -11.32 -9.77
C HIS A 285 -8.39 -10.42 -10.70
N ARG A 286 -8.51 -10.68 -11.99
CA ARG A 286 -7.99 -9.79 -13.02
C ARG A 286 -8.64 -8.41 -12.91
N ILE A 287 -8.07 -7.44 -13.59
CA ILE A 287 -8.59 -6.07 -13.64
C ILE A 287 -10.12 -6.07 -13.85
N ALA A 288 -10.84 -5.50 -12.88
CA ALA A 288 -12.28 -5.31 -12.88
C ALA A 288 -12.64 -4.05 -12.07
N LEU A 289 -13.55 -3.24 -12.58
CA LEU A 289 -13.98 -2.03 -11.87
C LEU A 289 -14.67 -2.38 -10.55
N PRO A 290 -14.60 -1.50 -9.54
CA PRO A 290 -15.33 -1.71 -8.30
C PRO A 290 -16.85 -1.70 -8.55
N ARG A 291 -17.59 -2.41 -7.69
CA ARG A 291 -19.05 -2.45 -7.75
C ARG A 291 -19.63 -1.06 -7.47
N GLU A 292 -20.61 -0.64 -8.25
CA GLU A 292 -21.26 0.67 -8.08
C GLU A 292 -21.88 0.83 -6.70
N GLU A 293 -22.46 -0.24 -6.15
CA GLU A 293 -23.05 -0.25 -4.79
C GLU A 293 -22.02 0.04 -3.70
N ASP A 294 -20.76 -0.45 -3.82
CA ASP A 294 -19.72 -0.18 -2.84
C ASP A 294 -19.19 1.26 -2.96
N VAL A 295 -19.09 1.77 -4.18
CA VAL A 295 -18.79 3.19 -4.42
C VAL A 295 -19.88 4.08 -3.83
N ALA A 296 -21.16 3.70 -4.02
CA ALA A 296 -22.31 4.41 -3.42
C ALA A 296 -22.29 4.38 -1.89
N LYS A 297 -21.96 3.22 -1.28
CA LYS A 297 -21.79 3.10 0.19
C LYS A 297 -20.72 4.05 0.71
N ALA A 298 -19.55 4.12 0.04
CA ALA A 298 -18.47 5.03 0.41
C ALA A 298 -18.89 6.50 0.34
N LYS A 299 -19.54 6.91 -0.76
CA LYS A 299 -20.06 8.28 -0.95
C LYS A 299 -21.12 8.64 0.09
N ALA A 300 -22.08 7.75 0.33
CA ALA A 300 -23.15 7.96 1.30
C ALA A 300 -22.60 8.09 2.73
N TRP A 301 -21.58 7.34 3.10
CA TRP A 301 -20.92 7.49 4.40
C TRP A 301 -20.17 8.83 4.50
N LEU A 302 -19.41 9.22 3.47
CA LEU A 302 -18.67 10.49 3.45
C LEU A 302 -19.59 11.73 3.46
N SER A 303 -20.83 11.61 3.01
CA SER A 303 -21.79 12.72 3.05
C SER A 303 -22.31 13.03 4.45
N LYS A 304 -22.14 12.10 5.40
CA LYS A 304 -22.54 12.23 6.80
C LYS A 304 -21.40 12.71 7.71
N LYS A 305 -20.19 12.84 7.18
CA LYS A 305 -18.96 13.26 7.88
C LYS A 305 -18.57 14.70 7.52
#